data_e8cc79dcbb25917325317a735e8ad429
#
_entry.id   e8cc79dcbb25917325317a735e8ad429
#
_cell.length_a   1.000
_cell.length_b   1.000
_cell.length_c   1.000
_cell.angle_alpha   90.00
_cell.angle_beta   90.00
_cell.angle_gamma   90.00
#
_symmetry.space_group_name_H-M   'P 1'
#
loop_
_entity.id
_entity.type
_entity.pdbx_description
1 polymer ?
#
loop_
_entity_poly.entity_id
_entity_poly.type
_entity_poly.pdbx_seq_one_letter_code
_entity_poly.pdbx_strand_id
1 'polypeptide(L)'
;MGILGLFALGACNNKNTQGHEGHGHSTVTHNNDEHNHEAEGHDHEAEGHTHGTEGECNGDHKHDAADNHQGTAAGHDETAEAAHSDEIILPKAKADAAGVKVSIVEPAPFQQVIKTSGQVLVAQGDESVAVATVAGVVSFRGKVTEGMSVGSGTPLVTISSHNIADGDPVQRARIAYEVSKKEYERMKALVKNKIVSDKDFAQAEQNYENARISYEALAKNHSAIGQNITAPIAGYVKSILVKEGDYVTIGQPLVSVTQNRRLFLRAEVSEKYYPYLRTINSANFRTPYNNKVYELGALNGRLLSFGKTAGDNSFYVPVTFEFDNKGDIIAGSFVEVYLLSSQLENVLSLPRTALTEEQGIYFVYLQLDEEGYKKQEVTLGADNGKNVQILTGIKPGDRVVTEGAYQVRLASAS
;
A
#
# COMPACT_ATOMS: atom_id res chain seq x y z
N MET A 1 77.84 32.91 3.65
CA MET A 1 77.19 34.00 4.34
C MET A 1 75.69 33.74 4.24
N GLY A 2 75.02 33.08 5.18
CA GLY A 2 74.72 33.38 6.58
C GLY A 2 73.47 34.24 6.54
N ILE A 3 72.35 33.74 6.96
CA ILE A 3 71.85 33.67 8.34
C ILE A 3 70.57 32.83 8.40
N LEU A 4 70.58 31.90 9.38
CA LEU A 4 69.46 31.17 9.99
C LEU A 4 68.45 32.12 10.64
N GLY A 5 67.21 31.71 10.66
CA GLY A 5 66.17 32.28 11.51
C GLY A 5 65.15 31.22 11.90
N LEU A 6 65.42 30.54 13.03
CA LEU A 6 64.59 29.59 13.77
C LEU A 6 63.79 30.36 14.82
N PHE A 7 62.47 30.12 14.96
CA PHE A 7 61.72 30.32 16.22
C PHE A 7 60.43 29.53 16.09
N ALA A 8 60.24 28.42 16.76
CA ALA A 8 60.06 28.12 18.19
C ALA A 8 58.57 28.15 18.59
N LEU A 9 58.16 26.98 18.99
CA LEU A 9 56.89 26.54 19.64
C LEU A 9 56.62 27.39 20.91
N GLY A 10 55.34 27.65 21.15
CA GLY A 10 54.84 28.14 22.40
C GLY A 10 53.45 27.62 22.72
N ALA A 11 53.40 26.50 23.43
CA ALA A 11 52.19 26.05 24.15
C ALA A 11 52.17 26.78 25.51
N CYS A 12 51.04 27.35 25.89
CA CYS A 12 50.76 27.69 27.29
C CYS A 12 49.31 27.43 27.63
N ASN A 13 49.19 26.47 28.51
CA ASN A 13 48.05 26.16 29.38
C ASN A 13 48.00 27.20 30.50
N ASN A 14 46.83 27.78 30.80
CA ASN A 14 46.59 28.28 32.17
C ASN A 14 45.09 28.29 32.50
N LYS A 15 44.81 27.70 33.66
CA LYS A 15 43.57 27.73 34.43
C LYS A 15 43.48 29.07 35.18
N ASN A 16 42.33 29.64 35.36
CA ASN A 16 41.63 29.90 36.63
C ASN A 16 40.67 31.08 36.60
N THR A 17 39.44 30.78 37.01
CA THR A 17 38.62 31.36 38.11
C THR A 17 37.93 32.70 37.90
N GLN A 18 36.60 32.56 38.08
CA GLN A 18 35.62 33.40 38.81
C GLN A 18 35.15 34.72 38.22
N GLY A 19 33.82 34.83 38.21
CA GLY A 19 33.10 36.08 38.35
C GLY A 19 31.73 36.10 37.64
N HIS A 20 30.70 35.89 38.42
CA HIS A 20 29.29 36.21 38.33
C HIS A 20 28.84 37.35 37.38
N GLU A 21 27.68 37.10 36.73
CA GLU A 21 26.43 37.90 36.63
C GLU A 21 25.78 37.48 35.29
N GLY A 22 24.62 36.79 35.13
CA GLY A 22 23.35 37.16 35.67
C GLY A 22 22.47 37.71 34.55
N HIS A 23 21.94 36.84 33.62
CA HIS A 23 20.79 37.22 32.80
C HIS A 23 19.83 36.03 32.70
N GLY A 24 18.61 36.28 33.21
CA GLY A 24 17.55 35.31 33.35
C GLY A 24 16.95 34.88 32.02
N HIS A 25 16.77 33.59 31.87
CA HIS A 25 15.87 32.99 30.91
C HIS A 25 14.55 32.65 31.58
N SER A 26 13.49 33.29 31.14
CA SER A 26 12.13 32.98 31.52
C SER A 26 11.78 31.58 31.04
N THR A 27 11.69 30.64 31.97
CA THR A 27 11.09 29.33 31.75
C THR A 27 9.58 29.51 31.85
N VAL A 28 8.90 29.26 30.73
CA VAL A 28 7.46 29.08 30.72
C VAL A 28 7.18 27.70 31.28
N THR A 29 6.68 27.66 32.52
CA THR A 29 6.13 26.45 33.13
C THR A 29 4.78 26.12 32.49
N HIS A 30 4.70 24.99 31.83
CA HIS A 30 3.43 24.37 31.52
C HIS A 30 2.90 23.70 32.78
N ASN A 31 1.77 24.18 33.25
CA ASN A 31 0.96 23.52 34.27
C ASN A 31 0.45 22.18 33.69
N ASN A 32 0.88 21.10 34.30
CA ASN A 32 0.21 19.81 34.22
C ASN A 32 -0.98 19.87 35.18
N ASP A 33 -2.17 19.91 34.67
CA ASP A 33 -3.38 19.59 35.42
C ASP A 33 -3.41 18.08 35.64
N GLU A 34 -3.10 17.69 36.88
CA GLU A 34 -3.30 16.35 37.38
C GLU A 34 -4.81 16.12 37.57
N HIS A 35 -5.41 15.34 36.67
CA HIS A 35 -6.73 14.75 36.92
C HIS A 35 -6.55 13.53 37.82
N ASN A 36 -6.88 13.74 39.08
CA ASN A 36 -7.01 12.72 40.11
C ASN A 36 -8.26 11.87 39.80
N HIS A 37 -8.08 10.64 39.30
CA HIS A 37 -9.12 9.63 39.26
C HIS A 37 -9.01 8.78 40.50
N GLU A 38 -9.95 8.96 41.41
CA GLU A 38 -10.20 8.08 42.53
C GLU A 38 -10.55 6.67 42.00
N ALA A 39 -9.73 5.71 42.35
CA ALA A 39 -9.95 4.31 42.09
C ALA A 39 -10.85 3.79 43.20
N GLU A 40 -12.12 3.56 42.88
CA GLU A 40 -13.00 2.74 43.70
C GLU A 40 -12.58 1.27 43.60
N GLY A 41 -12.00 0.76 44.69
CA GLY A 41 -11.67 -0.64 44.86
C GLY A 41 -12.91 -1.47 45.05
N HIS A 42 -13.16 -2.40 44.15
CA HIS A 42 -14.09 -3.50 44.38
C HIS A 42 -13.30 -4.70 44.88
N ASP A 43 -13.44 -4.97 46.19
CA ASP A 43 -13.02 -6.21 46.84
C ASP A 43 -13.86 -7.36 46.30
N HIS A 44 -13.26 -8.30 45.59
CA HIS A 44 -13.83 -9.61 45.33
C HIS A 44 -13.21 -10.61 46.29
N GLU A 45 -13.99 -11.01 47.29
CA GLU A 45 -13.67 -12.12 48.16
C GLU A 45 -13.51 -13.41 47.31
N ALA A 46 -12.37 -14.03 47.41
CA ALA A 46 -12.09 -15.32 46.85
C ALA A 46 -12.54 -16.41 47.80
N GLU A 47 -13.68 -17.04 47.56
CA GLU A 47 -14.03 -18.29 48.23
C GLU A 47 -13.24 -19.44 47.60
N GLY A 48 -12.31 -19.96 48.36
CA GLY A 48 -11.56 -21.14 48.06
C GLY A 48 -12.38 -22.42 48.26
N HIS A 49 -12.55 -23.18 47.20
CA HIS A 49 -13.02 -24.55 47.27
C HIS A 49 -11.84 -25.51 47.28
N THR A 50 -11.54 -26.06 48.44
CA THR A 50 -10.61 -27.18 48.64
C THR A 50 -11.31 -28.47 48.25
N HIS A 51 -10.76 -29.21 47.27
CA HIS A 51 -11.13 -30.59 47.01
C HIS A 51 -10.35 -31.50 47.94
N GLY A 52 -11.08 -32.08 48.88
CA GLY A 52 -10.58 -33.20 49.70
C GLY A 52 -10.73 -34.52 48.95
N THR A 53 -9.71 -35.30 49.00
CA THR A 53 -9.58 -36.67 48.52
C THR A 53 -10.20 -37.64 49.52
N GLU A 54 -10.67 -38.77 48.96
CA GLU A 54 -10.87 -40.10 49.58
C GLU A 54 -12.15 -40.38 50.37
N GLY A 55 -12.83 -41.41 49.90
CA GLY A 55 -13.94 -42.08 50.58
C GLY A 55 -14.51 -43.21 49.74
N GLU A 56 -13.87 -44.36 49.80
CA GLU A 56 -14.46 -45.65 49.38
C GLU A 56 -15.71 -45.94 50.21
N CYS A 57 -16.80 -46.32 49.55
CA CYS A 57 -17.86 -47.10 50.19
C CYS A 57 -18.43 -48.10 49.19
N ASN A 58 -18.08 -49.33 49.49
CA ASN A 58 -18.66 -50.59 49.05
C ASN A 58 -20.13 -50.68 49.51
N GLY A 59 -21.02 -51.11 48.63
CA GLY A 59 -22.42 -51.33 48.98
C GLY A 59 -23.13 -52.23 47.96
N ASP A 60 -22.95 -53.54 48.19
CA ASP A 60 -23.72 -54.61 47.56
C ASP A 60 -25.23 -54.43 47.85
N HIS A 61 -26.05 -54.38 46.85
CA HIS A 61 -27.48 -54.78 46.96
C HIS A 61 -27.89 -55.65 45.81
N LYS A 62 -27.89 -56.97 46.11
CA LYS A 62 -28.66 -57.98 45.37
C LYS A 62 -30.15 -57.77 45.65
N HIS A 63 -30.93 -57.77 44.60
CA HIS A 63 -32.35 -58.18 44.64
C HIS A 63 -32.65 -59.11 43.47
N ASP A 64 -32.77 -60.38 43.81
CA ASP A 64 -33.47 -61.40 43.05
C ASP A 64 -35.01 -61.12 43.20
N ALA A 65 -35.74 -61.17 42.12
CA ALA A 65 -37.06 -61.78 42.07
C ALA A 65 -37.49 -61.93 40.61
N ALA A 66 -37.61 -63.13 40.20
CA ALA A 66 -38.28 -63.59 39.01
C ALA A 66 -39.78 -63.33 39.12
N ASP A 67 -40.40 -62.85 38.05
CA ASP A 67 -41.78 -63.21 37.77
C ASP A 67 -42.01 -63.44 36.27
N ASN A 68 -42.57 -64.57 36.00
CA ASN A 68 -42.80 -65.22 34.74
C ASN A 68 -44.26 -64.91 34.33
N HIS A 69 -44.43 -64.21 33.19
CA HIS A 69 -45.71 -64.19 32.48
C HIS A 69 -45.54 -64.52 31.01
N GLN A 70 -45.94 -65.76 30.68
CA GLN A 70 -46.25 -66.19 29.32
C GLN A 70 -47.50 -65.46 28.82
N GLY A 71 -47.42 -64.84 27.62
CA GLY A 71 -48.55 -64.23 26.92
C GLY A 71 -48.23 -64.09 25.42
N THR A 72 -48.56 -65.09 24.68
CA THR A 72 -48.97 -65.22 23.25
C THR A 72 -48.51 -64.17 22.24
N ALA A 73 -47.88 -64.69 21.25
CA ALA A 73 -47.51 -64.07 19.98
C ALA A 73 -48.70 -63.48 19.22
N ALA A 74 -48.57 -62.22 18.79
CA ALA A 74 -49.18 -61.69 17.57
C ALA A 74 -48.07 -60.94 16.81
N GLY A 75 -47.70 -61.44 15.64
CA GLY A 75 -46.73 -60.83 14.80
C GLY A 75 -47.18 -59.47 14.29
N HIS A 76 -46.37 -58.52 14.54
CA HIS A 76 -46.37 -57.27 13.78
C HIS A 76 -45.04 -57.22 13.01
N ASP A 77 -45.21 -57.23 11.73
CA ASP A 77 -44.18 -57.00 10.73
C ASP A 77 -43.73 -55.53 10.89
N GLU A 78 -42.63 -55.28 11.63
CA GLU A 78 -41.94 -53.99 11.68
C GLU A 78 -40.82 -54.02 10.64
N THR A 79 -41.20 -53.82 9.41
CA THR A 79 -40.25 -53.40 8.36
C THR A 79 -40.05 -51.89 8.49
N ALA A 80 -38.80 -51.52 8.88
CA ALA A 80 -38.09 -50.31 8.49
C ALA A 80 -38.75 -48.94 8.77
N GLU A 81 -38.76 -48.52 10.02
CA GLU A 81 -38.79 -47.07 10.36
C GLU A 81 -37.71 -46.74 11.40
N ALA A 82 -36.49 -46.58 10.97
CA ALA A 82 -35.43 -46.04 11.81
C ALA A 82 -34.40 -45.31 10.93
N ALA A 83 -34.79 -44.16 10.36
CA ALA A 83 -33.81 -43.20 9.75
C ALA A 83 -34.39 -41.82 9.40
N HIS A 84 -35.38 -41.27 10.12
CA HIS A 84 -35.94 -39.94 9.77
C HIS A 84 -36.04 -38.94 10.95
N SER A 85 -35.11 -38.97 11.90
CA SER A 85 -35.12 -38.02 13.00
C SER A 85 -34.58 -36.61 12.65
N ASP A 86 -33.96 -36.42 11.49
CA ASP A 86 -33.35 -35.14 11.07
C ASP A 86 -33.96 -34.56 9.78
N GLU A 87 -35.11 -35.12 9.33
CA GLU A 87 -35.77 -34.66 8.12
C GLU A 87 -36.71 -33.49 8.40
N ILE A 88 -36.57 -32.40 7.65
CA ILE A 88 -37.40 -31.22 7.72
C ILE A 88 -38.45 -31.34 6.62
N ILE A 89 -39.71 -31.43 6.99
CA ILE A 89 -40.83 -31.52 6.04
C ILE A 89 -41.36 -30.12 5.76
N LEU A 90 -41.27 -29.66 4.51
CA LEU A 90 -41.87 -28.42 4.04
C LEU A 90 -42.71 -28.73 2.79
N PRO A 91 -44.06 -28.68 2.91
CA PRO A 91 -44.94 -28.96 1.77
C PRO A 91 -44.60 -28.11 0.55
N LYS A 92 -44.60 -28.71 -0.63
CA LYS A 92 -44.20 -28.08 -1.90
C LYS A 92 -44.91 -26.74 -2.12
N ALA A 93 -46.21 -26.67 -1.88
CA ALA A 93 -46.96 -25.42 -2.02
C ALA A 93 -46.46 -24.29 -1.09
N LYS A 94 -45.96 -24.62 0.12
CA LYS A 94 -45.37 -23.66 1.04
C LYS A 94 -43.93 -23.28 0.60
N ALA A 95 -43.17 -24.26 0.09
CA ALA A 95 -41.82 -24.02 -0.41
C ALA A 95 -41.85 -23.08 -1.65
N ASP A 96 -42.77 -23.33 -2.59
CA ASP A 96 -42.93 -22.48 -3.77
C ASP A 96 -43.40 -21.06 -3.40
N ALA A 97 -44.38 -20.94 -2.47
CA ALA A 97 -44.86 -19.66 -1.98
C ALA A 97 -43.76 -18.88 -1.21
N ALA A 98 -42.83 -19.59 -0.57
CA ALA A 98 -41.68 -19.01 0.14
C ALA A 98 -40.49 -18.71 -0.75
N GLY A 99 -40.58 -19.01 -2.06
CA GLY A 99 -39.51 -18.75 -3.03
C GLY A 99 -38.29 -19.67 -2.87
N VAL A 100 -38.50 -20.89 -2.35
CA VAL A 100 -37.42 -21.88 -2.22
C VAL A 100 -37.01 -22.35 -3.60
N LYS A 101 -35.71 -22.21 -3.93
CA LYS A 101 -35.14 -22.76 -5.17
C LYS A 101 -34.04 -23.75 -4.82
N VAL A 102 -34.04 -24.84 -5.57
CA VAL A 102 -33.06 -25.92 -5.44
C VAL A 102 -32.26 -26.01 -6.72
N SER A 103 -30.94 -26.21 -6.56
CA SER A 103 -30.05 -26.44 -7.69
C SER A 103 -29.19 -27.67 -7.44
N ILE A 104 -28.83 -28.39 -8.48
CA ILE A 104 -27.84 -29.46 -8.41
C ILE A 104 -26.47 -28.81 -8.33
N VAL A 105 -25.66 -29.30 -7.41
CA VAL A 105 -24.30 -28.82 -7.22
C VAL A 105 -23.36 -29.55 -8.15
N GLU A 106 -22.73 -28.82 -9.04
CA GLU A 106 -21.74 -29.35 -9.97
C GLU A 106 -20.38 -28.65 -9.76
N PRO A 107 -19.27 -29.36 -9.93
CA PRO A 107 -17.96 -28.74 -9.93
C PRO A 107 -17.84 -27.71 -11.05
N ALA A 108 -17.43 -26.50 -10.70
CA ALA A 108 -17.28 -25.40 -11.63
C ALA A 108 -15.97 -24.64 -11.38
N PRO A 109 -15.46 -23.90 -12.36
CA PRO A 109 -14.35 -22.99 -12.14
C PRO A 109 -14.71 -21.92 -11.13
N PHE A 110 -13.81 -21.67 -10.16
CA PHE A 110 -14.01 -20.71 -9.09
C PHE A 110 -12.81 -19.79 -8.94
N GLN A 111 -13.04 -18.50 -8.83
CA GLN A 111 -12.00 -17.50 -8.59
C GLN A 111 -12.32 -16.75 -7.31
N GLN A 112 -11.39 -16.77 -6.35
CA GLN A 112 -11.51 -15.98 -5.13
C GLN A 112 -11.34 -14.49 -5.44
N VAL A 113 -12.17 -13.67 -4.80
CA VAL A 113 -12.10 -12.21 -4.90
C VAL A 113 -11.94 -11.62 -3.50
N ILE A 114 -10.85 -10.90 -3.28
CA ILE A 114 -10.62 -10.17 -2.03
C ILE A 114 -10.93 -8.70 -2.29
N LYS A 115 -12.00 -8.20 -1.66
CA LYS A 115 -12.39 -6.80 -1.72
C LYS A 115 -11.57 -6.01 -0.71
N THR A 116 -10.95 -4.92 -1.16
CA THR A 116 -10.14 -4.03 -0.34
C THR A 116 -10.16 -2.60 -0.90
N SER A 117 -9.47 -1.69 -0.24
CA SER A 117 -9.20 -0.34 -0.73
C SER A 117 -7.77 -0.24 -1.27
N GLY A 118 -7.52 0.78 -2.09
CA GLY A 118 -6.19 1.06 -2.61
C GLY A 118 -6.06 2.47 -3.12
N GLN A 119 -4.87 2.79 -3.58
CA GLN A 119 -4.55 4.07 -4.18
C GLN A 119 -3.85 3.88 -5.52
N VAL A 120 -4.21 4.71 -6.47
CA VAL A 120 -3.52 4.82 -7.75
C VAL A 120 -2.37 5.80 -7.59
N LEU A 121 -1.14 5.36 -7.90
CA LEU A 121 0.08 6.16 -7.77
C LEU A 121 0.75 6.30 -9.13
N VAL A 122 1.60 7.31 -9.31
CA VAL A 122 2.45 7.44 -10.50
C VAL A 122 3.53 6.37 -10.45
N ALA A 123 3.79 5.71 -11.57
CA ALA A 123 4.87 4.73 -11.68
C ALA A 123 6.25 5.42 -11.58
N GLN A 124 7.24 4.69 -11.07
CA GLN A 124 8.60 5.18 -11.02
C GLN A 124 9.12 5.47 -12.43
N GLY A 125 9.78 6.65 -12.58
CA GLY A 125 10.29 7.12 -13.87
C GLY A 125 9.30 7.92 -14.71
N ASP A 126 8.02 7.92 -14.36
CA ASP A 126 6.99 8.73 -15.01
C ASP A 126 6.83 10.12 -14.34
N GLU A 127 7.59 10.39 -13.28
CA GLU A 127 7.67 11.71 -12.63
C GLU A 127 9.13 12.18 -12.59
N SER A 128 9.34 13.46 -12.85
CA SER A 128 10.64 14.09 -12.78
C SER A 128 10.52 15.52 -12.27
N VAL A 129 11.47 15.93 -11.44
CA VAL A 129 11.46 17.25 -10.80
C VAL A 129 12.50 18.13 -11.47
N ALA A 130 12.06 19.30 -11.94
CA ALA A 130 12.95 20.36 -12.37
C ALA A 130 13.54 21.05 -11.14
N VAL A 131 14.88 21.03 -11.01
CA VAL A 131 15.62 21.58 -9.88
C VAL A 131 16.42 22.81 -10.28
N ALA A 132 16.70 23.70 -9.33
CA ALA A 132 17.52 24.87 -9.52
C ALA A 132 18.98 24.45 -9.83
N THR A 133 19.54 24.92 -10.94
CA THR A 133 20.93 24.66 -11.33
C THR A 133 21.88 25.77 -10.89
N VAL A 134 21.33 26.94 -10.54
CA VAL A 134 22.04 28.09 -9.98
C VAL A 134 21.23 28.66 -8.80
N ALA A 135 21.90 29.38 -7.90
CA ALA A 135 21.20 30.15 -6.87
C ALA A 135 20.71 31.47 -7.45
N GLY A 136 19.53 31.95 -6.98
CA GLY A 136 18.96 33.19 -7.44
C GLY A 136 17.49 33.38 -7.15
N VAL A 137 16.91 34.40 -7.75
CA VAL A 137 15.50 34.75 -7.60
C VAL A 137 14.69 34.16 -8.76
N VAL A 138 13.60 33.49 -8.42
CA VAL A 138 12.70 32.81 -9.34
C VAL A 138 11.81 33.79 -10.09
N SER A 139 11.66 33.60 -11.39
CA SER A 139 10.66 34.25 -12.23
C SER A 139 10.05 33.23 -13.20
N PHE A 140 8.72 33.17 -13.29
CA PHE A 140 8.04 32.22 -14.18
C PHE A 140 8.07 32.69 -15.65
N ARG A 141 8.24 31.73 -16.54
CA ARG A 141 8.14 31.96 -17.98
C ARG A 141 6.69 31.82 -18.44
N GLY A 142 5.92 32.90 -18.29
CA GLY A 142 4.49 32.93 -18.59
C GLY A 142 3.64 32.28 -17.48
N LYS A 143 2.43 31.88 -17.83
CA LYS A 143 1.54 31.19 -16.86
C LYS A 143 1.89 29.72 -16.78
N VAL A 144 2.63 29.33 -15.76
CA VAL A 144 2.84 27.93 -15.40
C VAL A 144 1.80 27.57 -14.37
N THR A 145 0.95 26.59 -14.66
CA THR A 145 -0.13 26.13 -13.76
C THR A 145 -0.10 24.61 -13.65
N GLU A 146 -0.56 24.09 -12.51
CA GLU A 146 -0.77 22.67 -12.34
C GLU A 146 -1.77 22.13 -13.37
N GLY A 147 -1.51 20.94 -13.91
CA GLY A 147 -2.26 20.35 -15.02
C GLY A 147 -1.86 20.85 -16.42
N MET A 148 -0.98 21.85 -16.54
CA MET A 148 -0.52 22.35 -17.83
C MET A 148 0.33 21.30 -18.55
N SER A 149 0.04 21.06 -19.85
CA SER A 149 0.86 20.19 -20.70
C SER A 149 2.17 20.87 -21.09
N VAL A 150 3.28 20.15 -20.97
CA VAL A 150 4.63 20.65 -21.30
C VAL A 150 5.41 19.62 -22.10
N GLY A 151 6.20 20.09 -23.07
CA GLY A 151 7.19 19.25 -23.78
C GLY A 151 8.50 19.18 -22.99
N SER A 152 9.29 18.13 -23.22
CA SER A 152 10.67 18.10 -22.71
C SER A 152 11.47 19.28 -23.25
N GLY A 153 12.21 19.97 -22.37
CA GLY A 153 12.96 21.17 -22.73
C GLY A 153 12.16 22.48 -22.72
N THR A 154 10.84 22.44 -22.49
CA THR A 154 10.02 23.67 -22.35
C THR A 154 10.49 24.48 -21.15
N PRO A 155 10.84 25.78 -21.30
CA PRO A 155 11.23 26.64 -20.19
C PRO A 155 10.03 26.86 -19.23
N LEU A 156 10.25 26.56 -17.96
CA LEU A 156 9.22 26.71 -16.89
C LEU A 156 9.51 27.93 -16.02
N VAL A 157 10.75 28.05 -15.58
CA VAL A 157 11.22 29.03 -14.62
C VAL A 157 12.53 29.62 -15.10
N THR A 158 12.78 30.89 -14.84
CA THR A 158 14.06 31.56 -14.98
C THR A 158 14.58 31.92 -13.58
N ILE A 159 15.84 31.65 -13.31
CA ILE A 159 16.52 32.03 -12.07
C ILE A 159 17.46 33.18 -12.39
N SER A 160 17.20 34.36 -11.82
CA SER A 160 18.07 35.53 -11.97
C SER A 160 19.06 35.60 -10.82
N SER A 161 20.34 35.69 -11.15
CA SER A 161 21.46 35.88 -10.19
C SER A 161 22.04 37.30 -10.26
N HIS A 162 21.44 38.23 -11.02
CA HIS A 162 22.03 39.57 -11.26
C HIS A 162 22.20 40.42 -9.99
N ASN A 163 21.30 40.31 -9.03
CA ASN A 163 21.29 41.15 -7.82
C ASN A 163 21.77 40.39 -6.56
N ILE A 164 22.56 39.33 -6.74
CA ILE A 164 23.12 38.56 -5.62
C ILE A 164 24.53 39.06 -5.35
N ALA A 165 24.94 39.05 -4.07
CA ALA A 165 26.25 39.52 -3.64
C ALA A 165 27.42 38.83 -4.37
N ASP A 166 27.29 37.54 -4.68
CA ASP A 166 28.27 36.76 -5.43
C ASP A 166 28.24 36.98 -6.95
N GLY A 167 27.31 37.75 -7.48
CA GLY A 167 27.09 37.97 -8.90
C GLY A 167 26.65 36.75 -9.71
N ASP A 168 26.49 36.93 -11.00
CA ASP A 168 26.05 35.88 -11.92
C ASP A 168 27.17 34.83 -12.12
N PRO A 169 26.98 33.57 -11.70
CA PRO A 169 27.98 32.51 -11.84
C PRO A 169 28.35 32.23 -13.30
N VAL A 170 27.43 32.43 -14.27
CA VAL A 170 27.69 32.22 -15.68
C VAL A 170 28.63 33.29 -16.20
N GLN A 171 28.43 34.56 -15.80
CA GLN A 171 29.31 35.65 -16.18
C GLN A 171 30.72 35.46 -15.60
N ARG A 172 30.84 35.02 -14.35
CA ARG A 172 32.14 34.71 -13.72
C ARG A 172 32.86 33.59 -14.46
N ALA A 173 32.15 32.50 -14.80
CA ALA A 173 32.72 31.39 -15.55
C ALA A 173 33.13 31.81 -16.98
N ARG A 174 32.36 32.70 -17.63
CA ARG A 174 32.71 33.26 -18.94
C ARG A 174 34.00 34.07 -18.89
N ILE A 175 34.13 34.96 -17.90
CA ILE A 175 35.37 35.76 -17.72
C ILE A 175 36.57 34.83 -17.50
N ALA A 176 36.46 33.83 -16.62
CA ALA A 176 37.52 32.86 -16.36
C ALA A 176 37.93 32.09 -17.64
N TYR A 177 36.94 31.67 -18.43
CA TYR A 177 37.15 31.01 -19.70
C TYR A 177 37.88 31.93 -20.70
N GLU A 178 37.42 33.17 -20.86
CA GLU A 178 38.05 34.13 -21.82
C GLU A 178 39.49 34.47 -21.41
N VAL A 179 39.77 34.61 -20.11
CA VAL A 179 41.13 34.87 -19.59
C VAL A 179 42.05 33.67 -19.81
N SER A 180 41.60 32.47 -19.42
CA SER A 180 42.40 31.25 -19.59
C SER A 180 42.61 30.89 -21.07
N LYS A 181 41.63 31.17 -21.93
CA LYS A 181 41.77 31.00 -23.40
C LYS A 181 42.88 31.89 -23.97
N LYS A 182 42.90 33.18 -23.63
CA LYS A 182 43.93 34.10 -24.07
C LYS A 182 45.32 33.66 -23.59
N GLU A 183 45.44 33.19 -22.36
CA GLU A 183 46.71 32.68 -21.81
C GLU A 183 47.15 31.40 -22.52
N TYR A 184 46.26 30.45 -22.77
CA TYR A 184 46.53 29.23 -23.54
C TYR A 184 47.04 29.58 -24.96
N GLU A 185 46.35 30.49 -25.69
CA GLU A 185 46.72 30.91 -27.03
C GLU A 185 48.10 31.58 -27.03
N ARG A 186 48.40 32.42 -26.01
CA ARG A 186 49.72 33.02 -25.83
C ARG A 186 50.82 31.97 -25.62
N MET A 187 50.59 31.05 -24.65
CA MET A 187 51.55 29.98 -24.34
C MET A 187 51.79 29.04 -25.53
N LYS A 188 50.73 28.74 -26.28
CA LYS A 188 50.79 27.93 -27.50
C LYS A 188 51.69 28.55 -28.58
N ALA A 189 51.69 29.87 -28.70
CA ALA A 189 52.61 30.58 -29.67
C ALA A 189 54.06 30.58 -29.15
N LEU A 190 54.27 30.72 -27.83
CA LEU A 190 55.64 30.81 -27.25
C LEU A 190 56.32 29.45 -27.14
N VAL A 191 55.61 28.36 -26.89
CA VAL A 191 56.19 27.01 -26.78
C VAL A 191 56.72 26.53 -28.11
N LYS A 192 56.13 26.92 -29.26
CA LYS A 192 56.59 26.62 -30.58
C LYS A 192 58.01 27.17 -30.83
N ASN A 193 58.33 28.33 -30.25
CA ASN A 193 59.61 28.99 -30.31
C ASN A 193 60.55 28.64 -29.15
N LYS A 194 60.18 27.63 -28.32
CA LYS A 194 60.93 27.21 -27.11
C LYS A 194 61.19 28.35 -26.10
N ILE A 195 60.29 29.34 -26.02
CA ILE A 195 60.40 30.49 -25.09
C ILE A 195 59.85 30.14 -23.72
N VAL A 196 58.91 29.21 -23.68
CA VAL A 196 58.31 28.69 -22.42
C VAL A 196 58.51 27.18 -22.36
N SER A 197 58.46 26.63 -21.15
CA SER A 197 58.59 25.18 -20.95
C SER A 197 57.31 24.44 -21.37
N ASP A 198 57.45 23.16 -21.76
CA ASP A 198 56.31 22.28 -22.04
C ASP A 198 55.40 22.14 -20.79
N LYS A 199 55.98 22.20 -19.58
CA LYS A 199 55.23 22.17 -18.31
C LYS A 199 54.32 23.39 -18.15
N ASP A 200 54.84 24.61 -18.47
CA ASP A 200 54.05 25.83 -18.34
C ASP A 200 52.93 25.87 -19.38
N PHE A 201 53.19 25.35 -20.58
CA PHE A 201 52.19 25.21 -21.62
C PHE A 201 51.10 24.21 -21.19
N ALA A 202 51.48 23.03 -20.71
CA ALA A 202 50.52 22.02 -20.23
C ALA A 202 49.63 22.55 -19.08
N GLN A 203 50.19 23.37 -18.16
CA GLN A 203 49.40 24.01 -17.11
C GLN A 203 48.40 25.03 -17.66
N ALA A 204 48.79 25.83 -18.64
CA ALA A 204 47.90 26.79 -19.30
C ALA A 204 46.77 26.07 -20.07
N GLU A 205 47.08 24.97 -20.73
CA GLU A 205 46.09 24.11 -21.41
C GLU A 205 45.10 23.51 -20.42
N GLN A 206 45.58 22.96 -19.31
CA GLN A 206 44.72 22.41 -18.26
C GLN A 206 43.78 23.47 -17.68
N ASN A 207 44.29 24.68 -17.39
CA ASN A 207 43.48 25.77 -16.86
C ASN A 207 42.39 26.20 -17.87
N TYR A 208 42.75 26.27 -19.15
CA TYR A 208 41.79 26.57 -20.21
C TYR A 208 40.69 25.52 -20.33
N GLU A 209 41.05 24.22 -20.35
CA GLU A 209 40.07 23.14 -20.44
C GLU A 209 39.15 23.11 -19.22
N ASN A 210 39.66 23.30 -18.01
CA ASN A 210 38.84 23.39 -16.79
C ASN A 210 37.85 24.56 -16.83
N ALA A 211 38.32 25.74 -17.26
CA ALA A 211 37.47 26.92 -17.39
C ALA A 211 36.41 26.75 -18.51
N ARG A 212 36.80 26.09 -19.62
CA ARG A 212 35.89 25.77 -20.72
C ARG A 212 34.75 24.87 -20.25
N ILE A 213 35.06 23.75 -19.59
CA ILE A 213 34.09 22.80 -19.05
C ILE A 213 33.14 23.50 -18.10
N SER A 214 33.66 24.31 -17.18
CA SER A 214 32.85 25.06 -16.20
C SER A 214 31.91 26.05 -16.88
N TYR A 215 32.41 26.80 -17.87
CA TYR A 215 31.57 27.76 -18.60
C TYR A 215 30.50 27.07 -19.45
N GLU A 216 30.83 26.02 -20.21
CA GLU A 216 29.90 25.30 -21.06
C GLU A 216 28.78 24.66 -20.23
N ALA A 217 29.09 24.12 -19.06
CA ALA A 217 28.10 23.54 -18.15
C ALA A 217 27.08 24.57 -17.64
N LEU A 218 27.56 25.75 -17.23
CA LEU A 218 26.74 26.83 -16.72
C LEU A 218 26.01 27.64 -17.81
N ALA A 219 26.63 27.81 -18.98
CA ALA A 219 26.06 28.58 -20.10
C ALA A 219 24.90 27.84 -20.78
N LYS A 220 24.74 26.53 -20.55
CA LYS A 220 23.61 25.76 -21.06
C LYS A 220 22.31 26.33 -20.51
N ASN A 221 21.36 26.68 -21.39
CA ASN A 221 20.08 27.30 -21.07
C ASN A 221 20.17 28.69 -20.40
N HIS A 222 21.33 29.35 -20.42
CA HIS A 222 21.46 30.74 -19.93
C HIS A 222 20.91 31.72 -20.96
N SER A 223 20.29 32.79 -20.46
CA SER A 223 19.75 33.90 -21.24
C SER A 223 20.10 35.24 -20.59
N ALA A 224 19.83 36.35 -21.32
CA ALA A 224 20.11 37.69 -20.78
C ALA A 224 19.39 38.02 -19.44
N ILE A 225 18.31 37.33 -19.13
CA ILE A 225 17.52 37.53 -17.89
C ILE A 225 17.83 36.50 -16.81
N GLY A 226 18.67 35.50 -17.09
CA GLY A 226 19.08 34.48 -16.13
C GLY A 226 19.07 33.06 -16.69
N GLN A 227 19.17 32.10 -15.80
CA GLN A 227 19.24 30.68 -16.13
C GLN A 227 17.81 30.12 -16.29
N ASN A 228 17.53 29.54 -17.46
CA ASN A 228 16.25 28.89 -17.72
C ASN A 228 16.27 27.46 -17.19
N ILE A 229 15.31 27.14 -16.36
CA ILE A 229 15.03 25.77 -15.89
C ILE A 229 13.90 25.21 -16.77
N THR A 230 14.16 24.08 -17.39
CA THR A 230 13.27 23.48 -18.37
C THR A 230 12.63 22.21 -17.84
N ALA A 231 11.49 21.84 -18.43
CA ALA A 231 10.84 20.56 -18.14
C ALA A 231 11.77 19.39 -18.49
N PRO A 232 12.11 18.51 -17.54
CA PRO A 232 13.04 17.40 -17.78
C PRO A 232 12.44 16.32 -18.68
N ILE A 233 11.11 16.16 -18.62
CA ILE A 233 10.34 15.21 -19.43
C ILE A 233 9.11 15.89 -20.03
N ALA A 234 8.57 15.31 -21.10
CA ALA A 234 7.26 15.72 -21.62
C ALA A 234 6.15 15.15 -20.74
N GLY A 235 5.08 15.93 -20.48
CA GLY A 235 3.96 15.49 -19.63
C GLY A 235 3.13 16.67 -19.15
N TYR A 236 2.70 16.61 -17.89
CA TYR A 236 1.88 17.63 -17.22
C TYR A 236 2.58 18.14 -15.97
N VAL A 237 2.45 19.44 -15.69
CA VAL A 237 2.89 20.02 -14.41
C VAL A 237 2.04 19.42 -13.30
N LYS A 238 2.68 18.67 -12.39
CA LYS A 238 2.02 18.03 -11.25
C LYS A 238 1.89 18.99 -10.08
N SER A 239 3.00 19.67 -9.74
CA SER A 239 3.04 20.62 -8.63
C SER A 239 4.08 21.70 -8.87
N ILE A 240 3.82 22.88 -8.35
CA ILE A 240 4.72 24.03 -8.35
C ILE A 240 5.16 24.26 -6.90
N LEU A 241 6.46 24.13 -6.64
CA LEU A 241 7.03 24.09 -5.28
C LEU A 241 7.62 25.45 -4.86
N VAL A 242 7.60 26.44 -5.74
CA VAL A 242 8.14 27.79 -5.53
C VAL A 242 7.17 28.85 -6.03
N LYS A 243 7.36 30.09 -5.59
CA LYS A 243 6.57 31.25 -5.98
C LYS A 243 7.41 32.26 -6.75
N GLU A 244 6.75 33.14 -7.49
CA GLU A 244 7.39 34.30 -8.11
C GLU A 244 8.12 35.13 -7.06
N GLY A 245 9.40 35.43 -7.27
CA GLY A 245 10.22 36.21 -6.36
C GLY A 245 10.91 35.39 -5.26
N ASP A 246 10.67 34.08 -5.13
CA ASP A 246 11.38 33.26 -4.14
C ASP A 246 12.88 33.18 -4.46
N TYR A 247 13.70 33.24 -3.41
CA TYR A 247 15.12 32.93 -3.52
C TYR A 247 15.35 31.43 -3.37
N VAL A 248 16.07 30.84 -4.34
CA VAL A 248 16.35 29.40 -4.39
C VAL A 248 17.84 29.12 -4.39
N THR A 249 18.21 27.96 -3.84
CA THR A 249 19.56 27.42 -3.82
C THR A 249 19.72 26.29 -4.83
N ILE A 250 20.98 25.97 -5.19
CA ILE A 250 21.29 24.88 -6.12
C ILE A 250 20.74 23.56 -5.58
N GLY A 251 20.07 22.79 -6.45
CA GLY A 251 19.44 21.52 -6.11
C GLY A 251 18.02 21.64 -5.53
N GLN A 252 17.53 22.85 -5.25
CA GLN A 252 16.18 23.05 -4.73
C GLN A 252 15.13 22.66 -5.77
N PRO A 253 14.10 21.83 -5.39
CA PRO A 253 13.00 21.48 -6.25
C PRO A 253 12.14 22.69 -6.61
N LEU A 254 11.76 22.84 -7.87
CA LEU A 254 11.00 23.96 -8.39
C LEU A 254 9.63 23.55 -8.93
N VAL A 255 9.60 22.61 -9.86
CA VAL A 255 8.39 22.15 -10.54
C VAL A 255 8.49 20.64 -10.75
N SER A 256 7.45 19.92 -10.38
CA SER A 256 7.32 18.49 -10.69
C SER A 256 6.50 18.30 -11.96
N VAL A 257 7.01 17.46 -12.88
CA VAL A 257 6.34 17.09 -14.13
C VAL A 257 6.12 15.60 -14.17
N THR A 258 4.90 15.17 -14.52
CA THR A 258 4.51 13.76 -14.62
C THR A 258 4.00 13.42 -16.01
N GLN A 259 4.34 12.23 -16.50
CA GLN A 259 3.83 11.71 -17.78
C GLN A 259 2.46 11.06 -17.62
N ASN A 260 2.17 10.49 -16.47
CA ASN A 260 0.91 9.81 -16.16
C ASN A 260 0.55 8.70 -17.16
N ARG A 261 1.57 8.08 -17.78
CA ARG A 261 1.37 6.99 -18.77
C ARG A 261 1.25 5.64 -18.11
N ARG A 262 2.09 5.39 -17.12
CA ARG A 262 2.06 4.19 -16.29
C ARG A 262 1.72 4.54 -14.86
N LEU A 263 0.89 3.71 -14.27
CA LEU A 263 0.41 3.90 -12.92
C LEU A 263 0.64 2.64 -12.09
N PHE A 264 0.75 2.83 -10.79
CA PHE A 264 0.70 1.76 -9.80
C PHE A 264 -0.67 1.74 -9.14
N LEU A 265 -1.26 0.57 -9.03
CA LEU A 265 -2.35 0.30 -8.12
C LEU A 265 -1.76 -0.34 -6.86
N ARG A 266 -1.75 0.39 -5.76
CA ARG A 266 -1.35 -0.11 -4.46
C ARG A 266 -2.60 -0.44 -3.65
N ALA A 267 -2.89 -1.73 -3.51
CA ALA A 267 -3.98 -2.26 -2.70
C ALA A 267 -3.50 -2.53 -1.29
N GLU A 268 -4.32 -2.23 -0.28
CA GLU A 268 -4.02 -2.42 1.14
C GLU A 268 -4.83 -3.59 1.68
N VAL A 269 -4.20 -4.76 1.81
CA VAL A 269 -4.86 -6.02 2.14
C VAL A 269 -4.70 -6.33 3.62
N SER A 270 -5.81 -6.63 4.30
CA SER A 270 -5.77 -7.06 5.70
C SER A 270 -4.93 -8.34 5.87
N GLU A 271 -4.13 -8.43 6.94
CA GLU A 271 -3.24 -9.56 7.26
C GLU A 271 -3.96 -10.92 7.28
N LYS A 272 -5.25 -10.96 7.59
CA LYS A 272 -6.05 -12.19 7.55
C LYS A 272 -6.04 -12.90 6.19
N TYR A 273 -5.78 -12.15 5.11
CA TYR A 273 -5.70 -12.67 3.75
C TYR A 273 -4.27 -13.03 3.32
N TYR A 274 -3.27 -12.85 4.20
CA TYR A 274 -1.86 -13.11 3.88
C TYR A 274 -1.60 -14.49 3.25
N PRO A 275 -2.22 -15.60 3.74
CA PRO A 275 -2.03 -16.92 3.12
C PRO A 275 -2.45 -16.99 1.65
N TYR A 276 -3.42 -16.16 1.25
CA TYR A 276 -3.99 -16.14 -0.11
C TYR A 276 -3.24 -15.20 -1.06
N LEU A 277 -2.35 -14.31 -0.57
CA LEU A 277 -1.67 -13.31 -1.41
C LEU A 277 -0.83 -13.95 -2.51
N ARG A 278 -0.31 -15.16 -2.29
CA ARG A 278 0.48 -15.89 -3.28
C ARG A 278 -0.36 -16.37 -4.48
N THR A 279 -1.67 -16.48 -4.30
CA THR A 279 -2.60 -16.90 -5.38
C THR A 279 -3.12 -15.74 -6.20
N ILE A 280 -2.90 -14.49 -5.74
CA ILE A 280 -3.32 -13.28 -6.45
C ILE A 280 -2.46 -13.10 -7.69
N ASN A 281 -3.12 -12.96 -8.84
CA ASN A 281 -2.48 -12.75 -10.13
C ASN A 281 -2.96 -11.50 -10.86
N SER A 282 -4.14 -10.97 -10.53
CA SER A 282 -4.72 -9.80 -11.16
C SER A 282 -5.58 -9.02 -10.16
N ALA A 283 -6.10 -7.89 -10.60
CA ALA A 283 -7.07 -7.11 -9.85
C ALA A 283 -8.01 -6.35 -10.80
N ASN A 284 -9.19 -6.03 -10.31
CA ASN A 284 -10.06 -5.02 -10.88
C ASN A 284 -10.18 -3.88 -9.87
N PHE A 285 -10.45 -2.66 -10.33
CA PHE A 285 -10.69 -1.55 -9.43
C PHE A 285 -11.77 -0.61 -9.94
N ARG A 286 -12.40 0.11 -9.04
CA ARG A 286 -13.46 1.07 -9.33
C ARG A 286 -13.06 2.43 -8.77
N THR A 287 -13.14 3.45 -9.62
CA THR A 287 -12.88 4.83 -9.24
C THR A 287 -14.14 5.50 -8.69
N PRO A 288 -14.04 6.42 -7.70
CA PRO A 288 -15.23 7.04 -7.10
C PRO A 288 -15.91 8.07 -8.02
N TYR A 289 -15.20 8.59 -9.04
CA TYR A 289 -15.68 9.69 -9.86
C TYR A 289 -16.45 9.26 -11.13
N ASN A 290 -16.40 7.99 -11.55
CA ASN A 290 -17.11 7.53 -12.76
C ASN A 290 -17.82 6.17 -12.61
N ASN A 291 -17.77 5.54 -11.44
CA ASN A 291 -18.34 4.21 -11.13
C ASN A 291 -17.94 3.09 -12.11
N LYS A 292 -16.97 3.33 -13.00
CA LYS A 292 -16.49 2.37 -13.98
C LYS A 292 -15.55 1.38 -13.29
N VAL A 293 -15.73 0.12 -13.59
CA VAL A 293 -14.80 -0.95 -13.20
C VAL A 293 -13.72 -1.05 -14.26
N TYR A 294 -12.48 -0.94 -13.84
CA TYR A 294 -11.29 -1.12 -14.66
C TYR A 294 -10.70 -2.49 -14.40
N GLU A 295 -10.55 -3.28 -15.45
CA GLU A 295 -9.89 -4.58 -15.41
C GLU A 295 -8.40 -4.39 -15.71
N LEU A 296 -7.52 -4.78 -14.80
CA LEU A 296 -6.08 -4.63 -15.00
C LEU A 296 -5.59 -5.38 -16.24
N GLY A 297 -6.19 -6.54 -16.57
CA GLY A 297 -5.85 -7.28 -17.78
C GLY A 297 -6.06 -6.46 -19.05
N ALA A 298 -7.13 -5.65 -19.13
CA ALA A 298 -7.42 -4.77 -20.28
C ALA A 298 -6.48 -3.54 -20.33
N LEU A 299 -5.80 -3.22 -19.22
CA LEU A 299 -4.85 -2.12 -19.08
C LEU A 299 -3.38 -2.60 -19.12
N ASN A 300 -3.11 -3.79 -19.64
CA ASN A 300 -1.78 -4.42 -19.60
C ASN A 300 -1.19 -4.51 -18.18
N GLY A 301 -2.08 -4.69 -17.19
CA GLY A 301 -1.72 -4.71 -15.80
C GLY A 301 -1.00 -5.98 -15.40
N ARG A 302 -0.03 -5.85 -14.50
CA ARG A 302 0.73 -6.97 -13.94
C ARG A 302 0.99 -6.78 -12.46
N LEU A 303 1.01 -7.87 -11.71
CA LEU A 303 1.46 -7.87 -10.33
C LEU A 303 2.97 -7.59 -10.29
N LEU A 304 3.38 -6.58 -9.53
CA LEU A 304 4.80 -6.29 -9.29
C LEU A 304 5.28 -6.96 -8.00
N SER A 305 4.54 -6.77 -6.92
CA SER A 305 4.95 -7.26 -5.61
C SER A 305 3.77 -7.33 -4.65
N PHE A 306 3.93 -8.14 -3.63
CA PHE A 306 3.16 -8.04 -2.40
C PHE A 306 4.12 -7.96 -1.21
N GLY A 307 3.75 -7.15 -0.20
CA GLY A 307 4.55 -6.94 1.00
C GLY A 307 4.72 -8.24 1.79
N LYS A 308 5.89 -8.41 2.41
CA LYS A 308 6.15 -9.51 3.34
C LYS A 308 6.01 -9.08 4.80
N THR A 309 5.83 -7.77 5.02
CA THR A 309 5.63 -7.14 6.32
C THR A 309 4.49 -6.14 6.21
N ALA A 310 3.69 -6.01 7.26
CA ALA A 310 2.83 -4.86 7.44
C ALA A 310 3.70 -3.62 7.71
N GLY A 311 3.25 -2.43 7.32
CA GLY A 311 3.97 -1.19 7.64
C GLY A 311 4.00 -0.94 9.14
N ASP A 312 4.97 -0.15 9.62
CA ASP A 312 5.24 0.09 11.05
C ASP A 312 4.02 0.60 11.86
N ASN A 313 3.00 1.14 11.19
CA ASN A 313 1.75 1.60 11.80
C ASN A 313 0.50 1.12 11.03
N SER A 314 0.58 0.00 10.33
CA SER A 314 -0.51 -0.47 9.47
C SER A 314 -0.69 -1.99 9.59
N PHE A 315 -1.91 -2.43 9.84
CA PHE A 315 -2.32 -3.85 9.80
C PHE A 315 -2.58 -4.35 8.37
N TYR A 316 -2.07 -3.64 7.37
CA TYR A 316 -2.30 -3.95 5.97
C TYR A 316 -1.00 -4.32 5.25
N VAL A 317 -1.09 -5.35 4.43
CA VAL A 317 -0.01 -5.80 3.54
C VAL A 317 -0.25 -5.16 2.18
N PRO A 318 0.69 -4.35 1.64
CA PRO A 318 0.52 -3.74 0.34
C PRO A 318 0.70 -4.77 -0.78
N VAL A 319 -0.21 -4.74 -1.75
CA VAL A 319 -0.11 -5.48 -3.02
C VAL A 319 -0.06 -4.45 -4.14
N THR A 320 1.01 -4.47 -4.93
CA THR A 320 1.25 -3.45 -5.96
C THR A 320 1.21 -4.05 -7.34
N PHE A 321 0.41 -3.44 -8.20
CA PHE A 321 0.33 -3.73 -9.63
C PHE A 321 0.80 -2.53 -10.43
N GLU A 322 1.38 -2.76 -11.61
CA GLU A 322 1.66 -1.75 -12.61
C GLU A 322 0.68 -1.90 -13.77
N PHE A 323 0.22 -0.79 -14.35
CA PHE A 323 -0.69 -0.82 -15.49
C PHE A 323 -0.56 0.45 -16.35
N ASP A 324 -1.01 0.37 -17.61
CA ASP A 324 -1.02 1.50 -18.52
C ASP A 324 -2.24 2.39 -18.28
N ASN A 325 -2.02 3.71 -18.15
CA ASN A 325 -3.09 4.68 -18.11
C ASN A 325 -3.57 5.00 -19.54
N LYS A 326 -4.79 4.63 -19.86
CA LYS A 326 -5.42 4.98 -21.14
C LYS A 326 -6.11 6.36 -21.14
N GLY A 327 -5.76 7.23 -20.19
CA GLY A 327 -6.09 8.65 -20.22
C GLY A 327 -7.20 9.12 -19.27
N ASP A 328 -7.94 8.22 -18.67
CA ASP A 328 -9.11 8.53 -17.84
C ASP A 328 -8.93 8.21 -16.34
N ILE A 329 -7.74 7.75 -15.94
CA ILE A 329 -7.43 7.42 -14.55
C ILE A 329 -6.54 8.49 -13.94
N ILE A 330 -7.00 9.06 -12.82
CA ILE A 330 -6.32 10.14 -12.10
C ILE A 330 -5.37 9.54 -11.07
N ALA A 331 -4.08 9.84 -11.20
CA ALA A 331 -3.08 9.49 -10.20
C ALA A 331 -3.38 10.21 -8.87
N GLY A 332 -3.16 9.52 -7.75
CA GLY A 332 -3.51 10.00 -6.41
C GLY A 332 -4.91 9.57 -5.94
N SER A 333 -5.77 9.06 -6.84
CA SER A 333 -7.13 8.63 -6.49
C SER A 333 -7.13 7.42 -5.55
N PHE A 334 -8.01 7.47 -4.54
CA PHE A 334 -8.38 6.29 -3.76
C PHE A 334 -9.44 5.50 -4.53
N VAL A 335 -9.31 4.18 -4.53
CA VAL A 335 -10.14 3.29 -5.33
C VAL A 335 -10.57 2.06 -4.52
N GLU A 336 -11.72 1.50 -4.88
CA GLU A 336 -12.13 0.20 -4.41
C GLU A 336 -11.46 -0.86 -5.28
N VAL A 337 -10.80 -1.84 -4.66
CA VAL A 337 -9.99 -2.86 -5.33
C VAL A 337 -10.58 -4.25 -5.10
N TYR A 338 -10.64 -5.03 -6.14
CA TYR A 338 -11.03 -6.43 -6.15
C TYR A 338 -9.84 -7.26 -6.63
N LEU A 339 -9.09 -7.84 -5.69
CA LEU A 339 -7.97 -8.72 -6.00
C LEU A 339 -8.50 -10.07 -6.46
N LEU A 340 -7.97 -10.57 -7.56
CA LEU A 340 -8.39 -11.80 -8.18
C LEU A 340 -7.31 -12.87 -7.99
N SER A 341 -7.69 -14.02 -7.42
CA SER A 341 -6.80 -15.18 -7.33
C SER A 341 -6.69 -15.89 -8.69
N SER A 342 -5.75 -16.83 -8.76
CA SER A 342 -5.78 -17.83 -9.83
C SER A 342 -7.10 -18.61 -9.79
N GLN A 343 -7.61 -18.98 -10.95
CA GLN A 343 -8.81 -19.79 -11.09
C GLN A 343 -8.52 -21.20 -10.56
N LEU A 344 -9.41 -21.68 -9.70
CA LEU A 344 -9.43 -23.05 -9.21
C LEU A 344 -10.44 -23.82 -10.06
N GLU A 345 -10.03 -24.96 -10.60
CA GLU A 345 -10.90 -25.84 -11.34
C GLU A 345 -11.59 -26.85 -10.41
N ASN A 346 -12.76 -27.35 -10.80
CA ASN A 346 -13.49 -28.40 -10.09
C ASN A 346 -13.86 -28.05 -8.63
N VAL A 347 -14.30 -26.84 -8.38
CA VAL A 347 -14.71 -26.37 -7.05
C VAL A 347 -16.20 -26.44 -6.89
N LEU A 348 -16.69 -27.01 -5.77
CA LEU A 348 -18.07 -26.91 -5.36
C LEU A 348 -18.30 -25.55 -4.72
N SER A 349 -19.21 -24.76 -5.27
CA SER A 349 -19.55 -23.46 -4.72
C SER A 349 -21.05 -23.22 -4.72
N LEU A 350 -21.52 -22.49 -3.71
CA LEU A 350 -22.93 -22.14 -3.54
C LEU A 350 -23.08 -20.63 -3.41
N PRO A 351 -24.23 -20.06 -3.84
CA PRO A 351 -24.51 -18.67 -3.57
C PRO A 351 -24.64 -18.45 -2.06
N ARG A 352 -24.26 -17.25 -1.59
CA ARG A 352 -24.35 -16.90 -0.16
C ARG A 352 -25.76 -17.07 0.41
N THR A 353 -26.79 -16.95 -0.41
CA THR A 353 -28.21 -17.14 -0.05
C THR A 353 -28.56 -18.58 0.31
N ALA A 354 -27.72 -19.55 -0.03
CA ALA A 354 -27.87 -20.96 0.32
C ALA A 354 -27.39 -21.26 1.76
N LEU A 355 -26.61 -20.38 2.35
CA LEU A 355 -25.95 -20.59 3.64
C LEU A 355 -26.79 -20.03 4.78
N THR A 356 -26.92 -20.81 5.85
CA THR A 356 -27.41 -20.35 7.15
C THR A 356 -26.31 -20.53 8.20
N GLU A 357 -26.25 -19.62 9.15
CA GLU A 357 -25.28 -19.66 10.24
C GLU A 357 -25.99 -19.82 11.58
N GLU A 358 -25.45 -20.70 12.42
CA GLU A 358 -25.91 -20.92 13.78
C GLU A 358 -24.70 -21.10 14.69
N GLN A 359 -24.51 -20.22 15.65
CA GLN A 359 -23.40 -20.26 16.61
C GLN A 359 -22.00 -20.38 15.98
N GLY A 360 -21.79 -19.77 14.82
CA GLY A 360 -20.51 -19.81 14.09
C GLY A 360 -20.33 -21.03 13.18
N ILE A 361 -21.32 -21.94 13.12
CA ILE A 361 -21.34 -23.12 12.25
C ILE A 361 -22.24 -22.82 11.07
N TYR A 362 -21.79 -23.21 9.88
CA TYR A 362 -22.54 -22.97 8.63
C TYR A 362 -23.25 -24.24 8.17
N PHE A 363 -24.48 -24.06 7.70
CA PHE A 363 -25.33 -25.13 7.22
C PHE A 363 -25.92 -24.81 5.86
N VAL A 364 -26.20 -25.87 5.10
CA VAL A 364 -27.02 -25.85 3.90
C VAL A 364 -28.17 -26.85 4.05
N TYR A 365 -29.17 -26.76 3.19
CA TYR A 365 -30.31 -27.69 3.20
C TYR A 365 -30.27 -28.51 1.91
N LEU A 366 -30.09 -29.82 2.08
CA LEU A 366 -30.14 -30.79 0.99
C LEU A 366 -31.59 -31.19 0.79
N GLN A 367 -32.07 -31.16 -0.45
CA GLN A 367 -33.37 -31.68 -0.77
C GLN A 367 -33.28 -33.19 -0.99
N LEU A 368 -33.99 -33.96 -0.19
CA LEU A 368 -34.09 -35.44 -0.29
C LEU A 368 -35.13 -35.87 -1.30
N ASP A 369 -36.35 -35.30 -1.20
CA ASP A 369 -37.46 -35.53 -2.11
C ASP A 369 -38.24 -34.21 -2.36
N GLU A 370 -39.50 -34.27 -2.80
CA GLU A 370 -40.29 -33.08 -3.14
C GLU A 370 -40.64 -32.18 -1.94
N GLU A 371 -40.69 -32.71 -0.72
CA GLU A 371 -41.10 -32.01 0.52
C GLU A 371 -40.11 -32.18 1.67
N GLY A 372 -39.16 -33.13 1.53
CA GLY A 372 -38.16 -33.47 2.52
C GLY A 372 -36.83 -32.75 2.34
N TYR A 373 -36.32 -32.15 3.39
CA TYR A 373 -35.01 -31.46 3.41
C TYR A 373 -34.19 -31.95 4.58
N LYS A 374 -32.86 -32.02 4.38
CA LYS A 374 -31.93 -32.37 5.45
C LYS A 374 -30.99 -31.22 5.70
N LYS A 375 -30.85 -30.81 6.96
CA LYS A 375 -29.85 -29.85 7.41
C LYS A 375 -28.47 -30.50 7.37
N GLN A 376 -27.51 -29.90 6.66
CA GLN A 376 -26.15 -30.41 6.49
C GLN A 376 -25.14 -29.35 6.87
N GLU A 377 -24.27 -29.71 7.81
CA GLU A 377 -23.11 -28.86 8.17
C GLU A 377 -22.11 -28.79 7.03
N VAL A 378 -21.55 -27.60 6.79
CA VAL A 378 -20.56 -27.35 5.74
C VAL A 378 -19.39 -26.52 6.24
N THR A 379 -18.22 -26.82 5.71
CA THR A 379 -17.03 -26.00 5.94
C THR A 379 -16.84 -25.07 4.72
N LEU A 380 -16.74 -23.77 5.00
CA LEU A 380 -16.57 -22.76 3.97
C LEU A 380 -15.11 -22.58 3.61
N GLY A 381 -14.83 -22.28 2.34
CA GLY A 381 -13.54 -21.91 1.80
C GLY A 381 -13.49 -20.47 1.32
N ALA A 382 -12.95 -20.27 0.13
CA ALA A 382 -12.81 -18.97 -0.52
C ALA A 382 -14.17 -18.38 -0.91
N ASP A 383 -14.26 -17.06 -0.94
CA ASP A 383 -15.46 -16.30 -1.26
C ASP A 383 -15.15 -15.31 -2.40
N ASN A 384 -16.04 -15.21 -3.38
CA ASN A 384 -15.90 -14.27 -4.50
C ASN A 384 -16.91 -13.11 -4.46
N GLY A 385 -17.64 -12.97 -3.33
CA GLY A 385 -18.66 -11.95 -3.12
C GLY A 385 -20.07 -12.36 -3.58
N LYS A 386 -20.20 -13.33 -4.50
CA LYS A 386 -21.45 -13.91 -4.99
C LYS A 386 -21.62 -15.34 -4.50
N ASN A 387 -20.62 -16.16 -4.70
CA ASN A 387 -20.58 -17.57 -4.34
C ASN A 387 -19.47 -17.82 -3.31
N VAL A 388 -19.67 -18.84 -2.47
CA VAL A 388 -18.71 -19.32 -1.48
C VAL A 388 -18.33 -20.75 -1.82
N GLN A 389 -17.03 -21.04 -1.80
CA GLN A 389 -16.51 -22.39 -1.95
C GLN A 389 -16.92 -23.24 -0.75
N ILE A 390 -17.34 -24.47 -1.00
CA ILE A 390 -17.65 -25.46 0.03
C ILE A 390 -16.52 -26.51 0.01
N LEU A 391 -15.84 -26.63 1.16
CA LEU A 391 -14.70 -27.56 1.32
C LEU A 391 -15.17 -28.95 1.71
N THR A 392 -16.17 -29.04 2.59
CA THR A 392 -16.74 -30.31 3.09
C THR A 392 -18.23 -30.16 3.33
N GLY A 393 -18.94 -31.30 3.35
CA GLY A 393 -20.35 -31.37 3.74
C GLY A 393 -21.30 -31.64 2.56
N ILE A 394 -20.88 -31.39 1.31
CA ILE A 394 -21.67 -31.68 0.11
C ILE A 394 -20.86 -32.45 -0.91
N LYS A 395 -21.54 -33.08 -1.87
CA LYS A 395 -20.95 -33.84 -2.97
C LYS A 395 -21.48 -33.35 -4.33
N PRO A 396 -20.71 -33.57 -5.42
CA PRO A 396 -21.26 -33.37 -6.76
C PRO A 396 -22.54 -34.15 -6.97
N GLY A 397 -23.55 -33.50 -7.51
CA GLY A 397 -24.89 -34.09 -7.74
C GLY A 397 -25.90 -33.85 -6.62
N ASP A 398 -25.48 -33.35 -5.45
CA ASP A 398 -26.41 -33.02 -4.37
C ASP A 398 -27.38 -31.91 -4.81
N ARG A 399 -28.63 -32.01 -4.37
CA ARG A 399 -29.69 -31.01 -4.61
C ARG A 399 -29.72 -30.08 -3.40
N VAL A 400 -29.23 -28.85 -3.58
CA VAL A 400 -29.08 -27.88 -2.48
C VAL A 400 -30.04 -26.71 -2.67
N VAL A 401 -30.68 -26.28 -1.60
CA VAL A 401 -31.48 -25.05 -1.55
C VAL A 401 -30.57 -23.85 -1.75
N THR A 402 -30.72 -23.13 -2.86
CA THR A 402 -29.92 -21.95 -3.22
C THR A 402 -30.57 -20.62 -2.88
N GLU A 403 -31.89 -20.58 -2.84
CA GLU A 403 -32.69 -19.45 -2.37
C GLU A 403 -33.75 -19.94 -1.40
N GLY A 404 -34.10 -19.15 -0.39
CA GLY A 404 -35.10 -19.52 0.61
C GLY A 404 -34.59 -20.48 1.70
N ALA A 405 -33.28 -20.64 1.88
CA ALA A 405 -32.70 -21.51 2.92
C ALA A 405 -33.19 -21.16 4.34
N TYR A 406 -33.39 -19.88 4.62
CA TYR A 406 -33.94 -19.42 5.92
C TYR A 406 -35.40 -19.92 6.15
N GLN A 407 -36.19 -20.03 5.10
CA GLN A 407 -37.57 -20.53 5.18
C GLN A 407 -37.61 -22.02 5.53
N VAL A 408 -36.71 -22.81 4.91
CA VAL A 408 -36.54 -24.23 5.27
C VAL A 408 -36.07 -24.38 6.72
N ARG A 409 -35.16 -23.50 7.17
CA ARG A 409 -34.74 -23.45 8.56
C ARG A 409 -35.93 -23.21 9.55
N LEU A 410 -36.82 -22.27 9.23
CA LEU A 410 -37.96 -21.99 10.10
C LEU A 410 -38.91 -23.20 10.18
N ALA A 411 -39.05 -23.97 9.11
CA ALA A 411 -39.86 -25.19 9.12
C ALA A 411 -39.28 -26.30 10.02
N SER A 412 -37.95 -26.27 10.28
CA SER A 412 -37.32 -27.22 11.23
C SER A 412 -37.60 -26.91 12.69
N ALA A 413 -38.06 -25.69 13.00
CA ALA A 413 -38.33 -25.23 14.36
C ALA A 413 -39.81 -25.26 14.74
N SER A 414 -40.67 -25.68 13.80
CA SER A 414 -42.12 -25.79 13.98
C SER A 414 -42.57 -27.25 14.10
#